data_37192c41c3a1c29e860e8c3de97e39db
#
_entry.id   37192c41c3a1c29e860e8c3de97e39db
#
_cell.length_a   1.000
_cell.length_b   1.000
_cell.length_c   1.000
_cell.angle_alpha   90.00
_cell.angle_beta   90.00
_cell.angle_gamma   90.00
#
_symmetry.space_group_name_H-M   'P 1'
#
loop_
_entity.id
_entity.type
_entity.pdbx_description
1 polymer ?
#
loop_
_entity_poly.entity_id
_entity_poly.type
_entity_poly.pdbx_seq_one_letter_code
_entity_poly.pdbx_strand_id
1 'polypeptide(L)'
;MINFKLQERTSFNYASKFFFISVILILFACNSSNHSKEKETNYSSPNFILILADDQGWNGTSVKMMYNEPGSKSDYFETPNLEQLSQRGMRFSDAYSSAPVCAPSRYSIQFGKTPARLSLIRVGMNTDHIGHEGFISIPKALKKINKEYRTAHFGKWGMGSNPSVFGYDESDGPT
;
A
#
# COMPACT_ATOMS: atom_id res chain seq x y z
N MET A 1 53.68 -63.54 26.18
CA MET A 1 52.49 -63.13 25.51
C MET A 1 51.83 -62.07 26.34
N ILE A 2 52.01 -60.81 25.98
CA ILE A 2 51.77 -59.66 26.82
C ILE A 2 50.54 -58.95 26.25
N ASN A 3 49.59 -58.68 27.13
CA ASN A 3 48.33 -57.96 26.85
C ASN A 3 48.58 -56.51 26.45
N PHE A 4 48.19 -56.17 25.24
CA PHE A 4 48.03 -54.79 24.76
C PHE A 4 46.57 -54.60 24.33
N LYS A 5 45.74 -54.20 25.27
CA LYS A 5 44.37 -53.75 24.96
C LYS A 5 43.68 -53.17 26.19
N LEU A 6 43.91 -51.91 26.48
CA LEU A 6 42.99 -51.12 27.36
C LEU A 6 43.47 -49.69 27.58
N GLN A 7 43.66 -48.90 26.54
CA GLN A 7 43.89 -47.46 26.75
C GLN A 7 43.27 -46.51 25.71
N GLU A 8 42.42 -46.98 24.85
CA GLU A 8 41.81 -46.07 23.86
C GLU A 8 40.30 -45.77 24.05
N ARG A 9 39.69 -46.27 25.07
CA ARG A 9 38.21 -46.06 25.24
C ARG A 9 37.82 -44.84 26.07
N THR A 10 38.70 -44.19 26.78
CA THR A 10 38.30 -43.08 27.67
C THR A 10 38.40 -41.68 27.05
N SER A 11 39.26 -41.49 26.05
CA SER A 11 39.45 -40.19 25.41
C SER A 11 38.27 -39.81 24.49
N PHE A 12 37.66 -40.79 23.82
CA PHE A 12 36.52 -40.54 22.90
C PHE A 12 35.23 -40.05 23.57
N ASN A 13 35.01 -40.46 24.81
CA ASN A 13 33.80 -40.09 25.59
C ASN A 13 33.79 -38.62 26.06
N TYR A 14 34.96 -38.03 26.30
CA TYR A 14 35.04 -36.63 26.77
C TYR A 14 34.83 -35.67 25.63
N ALA A 15 35.46 -35.91 24.47
CA ALA A 15 35.30 -35.07 23.28
C ALA A 15 33.83 -35.02 22.80
N SER A 16 33.15 -36.16 22.80
CA SER A 16 31.71 -36.24 22.46
C SER A 16 30.82 -35.47 23.46
N LYS A 17 31.09 -35.56 24.74
CA LYS A 17 30.32 -34.82 25.78
C LYS A 17 30.55 -33.32 25.68
N PHE A 18 31.79 -32.86 25.41
CA PHE A 18 32.06 -31.44 25.22
C PHE A 18 31.38 -30.90 23.95
N PHE A 19 31.32 -31.69 22.87
CA PHE A 19 30.65 -31.31 21.65
C PHE A 19 29.13 -31.15 21.85
N PHE A 20 28.47 -32.06 22.59
CA PHE A 20 27.05 -31.95 22.90
C PHE A 20 26.75 -30.76 23.83
N ILE A 21 27.58 -30.49 24.83
CA ILE A 21 27.40 -29.33 25.71
C ILE A 21 27.57 -28.03 24.95
N SER A 22 28.54 -27.94 24.01
CA SER A 22 28.76 -26.78 23.15
C SER A 22 27.55 -26.51 22.23
N VAL A 23 26.97 -27.54 21.64
CA VAL A 23 25.78 -27.43 20.77
C VAL A 23 24.57 -26.97 21.57
N ILE A 24 24.37 -27.47 22.79
CA ILE A 24 23.27 -27.05 23.67
C ILE A 24 23.43 -25.58 24.07
N LEU A 25 24.64 -25.11 24.39
CA LEU A 25 24.90 -23.70 24.71
C LEU A 25 24.62 -22.76 23.53
N ILE A 26 24.93 -23.18 22.29
CA ILE A 26 24.61 -22.39 21.09
C ILE A 26 23.10 -22.29 20.84
N LEU A 27 22.35 -23.34 21.14
CA LEU A 27 20.88 -23.33 20.99
C LEU A 27 20.19 -22.43 22.01
N PHE A 28 20.78 -22.23 23.21
CA PHE A 28 20.26 -21.29 24.20
C PHE A 28 20.64 -19.83 23.95
N ALA A 29 21.70 -19.56 23.17
CA ALA A 29 22.12 -18.20 22.83
C ALA A 29 21.19 -17.49 21.83
N CYS A 30 20.38 -18.25 21.06
CA CYS A 30 19.43 -17.68 20.09
C CYS A 30 18.10 -17.21 20.67
N ASN A 31 17.85 -17.31 21.98
CA ASN A 31 16.54 -17.00 22.57
C ASN A 31 16.52 -15.67 23.35
N SER A 32 17.44 -14.76 23.06
CA SER A 32 17.33 -13.37 23.48
C SER A 32 16.67 -12.53 22.38
N SER A 33 15.41 -12.83 22.07
CA SER A 33 14.55 -11.83 21.45
C SER A 33 14.30 -10.75 22.50
N ASN A 34 15.14 -9.72 22.51
CA ASN A 34 14.78 -8.44 23.07
C ASN A 34 13.54 -7.96 22.30
N HIS A 35 12.39 -8.35 22.77
CA HIS A 35 11.14 -7.71 22.45
C HIS A 35 11.24 -6.32 23.09
N SER A 36 11.92 -5.41 22.41
CA SER A 36 11.77 -3.98 22.71
C SER A 36 10.28 -3.73 22.61
N LYS A 37 9.63 -3.48 23.74
CA LYS A 37 8.28 -2.92 23.77
C LYS A 37 8.37 -1.66 22.94
N GLU A 38 7.93 -1.75 21.69
CA GLU A 38 7.71 -0.61 20.83
C GLU A 38 6.80 0.29 21.65
N LYS A 39 7.31 1.46 22.02
CA LYS A 39 6.58 2.47 22.77
C LYS A 39 5.40 2.79 21.87
N GLU A 40 4.19 2.36 22.23
CA GLU A 40 2.96 2.75 21.54
C GLU A 40 2.94 4.28 21.55
N THR A 41 3.47 4.85 20.48
CA THR A 41 3.29 6.26 20.19
C THR A 41 1.84 6.38 19.79
N ASN A 42 1.06 7.03 20.63
CA ASN A 42 -0.36 7.29 20.43
C ASN A 42 -0.52 8.31 19.32
N TYR A 43 -0.17 7.91 18.07
CA TYR A 43 -0.40 8.71 16.89
C TYR A 43 -1.90 8.69 16.62
N SER A 44 -2.53 9.83 16.69
CA SER A 44 -3.88 9.96 16.17
C SER A 44 -3.88 9.55 14.70
N SER A 45 -4.84 8.70 14.32
CA SER A 45 -4.97 8.26 12.93
C SER A 45 -5.14 9.48 12.01
N PRO A 46 -4.35 9.63 10.92
CA PRO A 46 -4.42 10.79 10.05
C PRO A 46 -5.73 10.81 9.25
N ASN A 47 -6.21 12.00 8.90
CA ASN A 47 -7.26 12.16 7.92
C ASN A 47 -6.68 12.12 6.51
N PHE A 48 -7.44 11.54 5.56
CA PHE A 48 -7.07 11.45 4.15
C PHE A 48 -8.10 12.18 3.29
N ILE A 49 -7.61 13.05 2.42
CA ILE A 49 -8.43 13.70 1.39
C ILE A 49 -7.80 13.34 0.04
N LEU A 50 -8.54 12.60 -0.78
CA LEU A 50 -8.16 12.29 -2.16
C LEU A 50 -8.98 13.17 -3.11
N ILE A 51 -8.30 14.03 -3.84
CA ILE A 51 -8.90 14.89 -4.87
C ILE A 51 -8.50 14.35 -6.22
N LEU A 52 -9.50 13.91 -7.01
CA LEU A 52 -9.30 13.41 -8.36
C LEU A 52 -9.93 14.39 -9.36
N ALA A 53 -9.09 15.09 -10.10
CA ALA A 53 -9.54 15.90 -11.23
C ALA A 53 -9.85 15.01 -12.44
N ASP A 54 -11.05 15.17 -13.00
CA ASP A 54 -11.49 14.39 -14.17
C ASP A 54 -10.99 15.07 -15.47
N ASP A 55 -10.40 14.29 -16.34
CA ASP A 55 -9.86 14.74 -17.66
C ASP A 55 -8.82 15.88 -17.59
N GLN A 56 -8.20 16.13 -16.44
CA GLN A 56 -7.13 17.11 -16.33
C GLN A 56 -5.82 16.54 -16.87
N GLY A 57 -5.31 17.16 -17.93
CA GLY A 57 -4.03 16.79 -18.50
C GLY A 57 -2.85 17.11 -17.57
N TRP A 58 -1.74 16.43 -17.77
CA TRP A 58 -0.49 16.59 -17.02
C TRP A 58 0.01 18.04 -16.95
N ASN A 59 -0.18 18.80 -18.03
CA ASN A 59 0.15 20.23 -18.15
C ASN A 59 -1.07 21.15 -17.97
N GLY A 60 -2.17 20.66 -17.43
CA GLY A 60 -3.41 21.42 -17.24
C GLY A 60 -3.41 22.34 -16.02
N THR A 61 -2.26 22.61 -15.41
CA THR A 61 -2.10 23.53 -14.27
C THR A 61 -0.92 24.46 -14.46
N SER A 62 -0.84 25.57 -13.73
CA SER A 62 0.34 26.46 -13.71
C SER A 62 1.53 25.86 -12.92
N VAL A 63 1.33 24.73 -12.23
CA VAL A 63 2.41 24.01 -11.54
C VAL A 63 3.32 23.33 -12.55
N LYS A 64 4.62 23.66 -12.52
CA LYS A 64 5.62 22.99 -13.36
C LYS A 64 5.87 21.58 -12.86
N MET A 65 5.38 20.56 -13.57
CA MET A 65 5.43 19.16 -13.13
C MET A 65 6.82 18.54 -13.27
N MET A 66 7.60 18.93 -14.29
CA MET A 66 8.95 18.42 -14.54
C MET A 66 9.94 19.58 -14.71
N TYR A 67 11.06 19.54 -14.01
CA TYR A 67 11.99 20.66 -13.92
C TYR A 67 12.57 21.08 -15.30
N ASN A 68 12.99 20.11 -16.09
CA ASN A 68 13.66 20.34 -17.39
C ASN A 68 12.70 20.37 -18.59
N GLU A 69 11.39 20.31 -18.36
CA GLU A 69 10.37 20.31 -19.43
C GLU A 69 9.49 21.55 -19.33
N PRO A 70 9.71 22.55 -20.19
CA PRO A 70 8.88 23.78 -20.19
C PRO A 70 7.40 23.50 -20.41
N GLY A 71 7.06 22.55 -21.28
CA GLY A 71 5.68 22.16 -21.58
C GLY A 71 4.96 21.41 -20.44
N SER A 72 5.62 21.20 -19.29
CA SER A 72 5.05 20.52 -18.15
C SER A 72 4.14 21.38 -17.27
N LYS A 73 3.81 22.55 -17.69
CA LYS A 73 2.83 23.46 -17.08
C LYS A 73 2.00 24.14 -18.14
N SER A 74 0.85 24.67 -17.75
CA SER A 74 0.08 25.57 -18.60
C SER A 74 0.63 27.01 -18.45
N ASP A 75 0.70 27.72 -19.57
CA ASP A 75 0.88 29.17 -19.58
C ASP A 75 -0.46 29.92 -19.61
N TYR A 76 -1.57 29.19 -19.72
CA TYR A 76 -2.93 29.73 -19.81
C TYR A 76 -3.70 29.58 -18.49
N PHE A 77 -3.65 28.40 -17.86
CA PHE A 77 -4.38 28.15 -16.63
C PHE A 77 -3.62 28.69 -15.41
N GLU A 78 -4.32 29.43 -14.57
CA GLU A 78 -3.82 29.92 -13.28
C GLU A 78 -4.37 29.07 -12.15
N THR A 79 -3.48 28.37 -11.44
CA THR A 79 -3.85 27.46 -10.36
C THR A 79 -3.04 27.75 -9.08
N PRO A 80 -3.19 28.96 -8.48
CA PRO A 80 -2.32 29.41 -7.38
C PRO A 80 -2.40 28.52 -6.14
N ASN A 81 -3.55 27.94 -5.85
CA ASN A 81 -3.70 27.02 -4.72
C ASN A 81 -2.94 25.69 -4.93
N LEU A 82 -2.90 25.19 -6.16
CA LEU A 82 -2.09 24.02 -6.51
C LEU A 82 -0.60 24.34 -6.45
N GLU A 83 -0.20 25.55 -6.84
CA GLU A 83 1.18 26.01 -6.67
C GLU A 83 1.60 26.01 -5.20
N GLN A 84 0.78 26.58 -4.31
CA GLN A 84 1.04 26.54 -2.88
C GLN A 84 1.09 25.12 -2.33
N LEU A 85 0.18 24.24 -2.75
CA LEU A 85 0.18 22.84 -2.34
C LEU A 85 1.47 22.15 -2.80
N SER A 86 1.90 22.39 -4.02
CA SER A 86 3.11 21.81 -4.61
C SER A 86 4.40 22.24 -3.89
N GLN A 87 4.42 23.43 -3.28
CA GLN A 87 5.53 23.94 -2.48
C GLN A 87 5.60 23.31 -1.09
N ARG A 88 4.46 22.87 -0.55
CA ARG A 88 4.36 22.25 0.79
C ARG A 88 4.38 20.75 0.78
N GLY A 89 4.19 20.15 -0.37
CA GLY A 89 4.07 18.70 -0.55
C GLY A 89 5.08 18.13 -1.54
N MET A 90 4.77 16.93 -2.02
CA MET A 90 5.57 16.23 -3.02
C MET A 90 4.87 16.26 -4.37
N ARG A 91 5.63 16.51 -5.45
CA ARG A 91 5.18 16.37 -6.84
C ARG A 91 5.80 15.12 -7.44
N PHE A 92 5.01 14.39 -8.21
CA PHE A 92 5.47 13.25 -8.98
C PHE A 92 5.52 13.64 -10.46
N SER A 93 6.72 13.72 -11.04
CA SER A 93 6.90 14.04 -12.47
C SER A 93 6.45 12.90 -13.37
N ASP A 94 6.51 11.66 -12.86
CA ASP A 94 6.30 10.42 -13.61
C ASP A 94 5.19 9.57 -12.97
N ALA A 95 4.07 10.19 -12.64
CA ALA A 95 2.88 9.50 -12.18
C ALA A 95 1.88 9.34 -13.35
N TYR A 96 1.43 8.11 -13.57
CA TYR A 96 0.58 7.76 -14.69
C TYR A 96 -0.77 7.23 -14.23
N SER A 97 -1.83 7.67 -14.91
CA SER A 97 -3.13 7.02 -14.79
C SER A 97 -3.03 5.59 -15.33
N SER A 98 -3.72 4.68 -14.67
CA SER A 98 -3.73 3.25 -15.07
C SER A 98 -4.53 2.98 -16.34
N ALA A 99 -5.32 3.94 -16.81
CA ALA A 99 -6.07 3.87 -18.05
C ALA A 99 -6.31 5.28 -18.64
N PRO A 100 -6.51 5.39 -19.97
CA PRO A 100 -6.77 6.66 -20.63
C PRO A 100 -8.22 7.14 -20.57
N VAL A 101 -9.07 6.46 -19.78
CA VAL A 101 -10.51 6.75 -19.66
C VAL A 101 -10.97 6.67 -18.20
N CYS A 102 -12.06 7.40 -17.89
CA CYS A 102 -12.51 7.66 -16.52
C CYS A 102 -12.83 6.40 -15.70
N ALA A 103 -13.72 5.53 -16.18
CA ALA A 103 -14.17 4.37 -15.39
C ALA A 103 -13.04 3.39 -15.04
N PRO A 104 -12.24 2.87 -15.96
CA PRO A 104 -11.11 2.00 -15.64
C PRO A 104 -10.08 2.63 -14.71
N SER A 105 -9.80 3.93 -14.84
CA SER A 105 -8.90 4.65 -13.92
C SER A 105 -9.47 4.70 -12.51
N ARG A 106 -10.78 5.00 -12.37
CA ARG A 106 -11.47 5.05 -11.08
C ARG A 106 -11.50 3.69 -10.39
N TYR A 107 -11.76 2.61 -11.12
CA TYR A 107 -11.67 1.25 -10.60
C TYR A 107 -10.27 0.93 -10.06
N SER A 108 -9.25 1.33 -10.81
CA SER A 108 -7.85 1.10 -10.40
C SER A 108 -7.50 1.80 -9.10
N ILE A 109 -7.89 3.07 -8.98
CA ILE A 109 -7.69 3.86 -7.76
C ILE A 109 -8.43 3.21 -6.59
N GLN A 110 -9.70 2.86 -6.82
CA GLN A 110 -10.58 2.34 -5.78
C GLN A 110 -10.12 0.99 -5.22
N PHE A 111 -9.58 0.12 -6.05
CA PHE A 111 -9.21 -1.25 -5.66
C PHE A 111 -7.70 -1.51 -5.62
N GLY A 112 -6.87 -0.53 -5.96
CA GLY A 112 -5.42 -0.70 -6.04
C GLY A 112 -4.99 -1.80 -7.03
N LYS A 113 -5.74 -1.96 -8.13
CA LYS A 113 -5.50 -3.00 -9.15
C LYS A 113 -5.56 -2.41 -10.55
N THR A 114 -4.75 -2.93 -11.46
CA THR A 114 -4.84 -2.49 -12.87
C THR A 114 -6.18 -2.88 -13.48
N PRO A 115 -6.71 -2.09 -14.46
CA PRO A 115 -7.97 -2.39 -15.12
C PRO A 115 -7.99 -3.77 -15.76
N ALA A 116 -6.86 -4.23 -16.32
CA ALA A 116 -6.74 -5.56 -16.90
C ALA A 116 -7.00 -6.68 -15.86
N ARG A 117 -6.50 -6.52 -14.64
CA ARG A 117 -6.76 -7.49 -13.55
C ARG A 117 -8.20 -7.47 -13.06
N LEU A 118 -8.91 -6.39 -13.28
CA LEU A 118 -10.33 -6.25 -12.94
C LEU A 118 -11.25 -6.66 -14.11
N SER A 119 -10.69 -6.93 -15.29
CA SER A 119 -11.44 -7.12 -16.54
C SER A 119 -12.37 -5.94 -16.88
N LEU A 120 -12.00 -4.73 -16.45
CA LEU A 120 -12.75 -3.48 -16.60
C LEU A 120 -11.93 -2.49 -17.43
N ILE A 121 -11.76 -2.76 -18.72
CA ILE A 121 -10.80 -2.07 -19.59
C ILE A 121 -11.40 -0.99 -20.48
N ARG A 122 -12.72 -0.76 -20.43
CA ARG A 122 -13.41 0.23 -21.26
C ARG A 122 -14.58 0.88 -20.53
N VAL A 123 -15.01 2.01 -21.05
CA VAL A 123 -16.24 2.70 -20.63
C VAL A 123 -17.45 1.80 -20.88
N GLY A 124 -18.45 1.85 -19.99
CA GLY A 124 -19.66 1.02 -20.04
C GLY A 124 -19.50 -0.37 -19.39
N MET A 125 -18.29 -0.77 -19.01
CA MET A 125 -18.11 -1.88 -18.09
C MET A 125 -18.29 -1.34 -16.66
N ASN A 126 -19.01 -2.06 -15.84
CA ASN A 126 -19.27 -1.69 -14.45
C ASN A 126 -18.91 -2.81 -13.48
N THR A 127 -18.92 -2.49 -12.21
CA THR A 127 -18.59 -3.44 -11.14
C THR A 127 -19.65 -4.51 -10.90
N ASP A 128 -20.84 -4.41 -11.51
CA ASP A 128 -21.89 -5.41 -11.34
C ASP A 128 -21.52 -6.74 -12.00
N HIS A 129 -20.55 -6.71 -12.94
CA HIS A 129 -20.04 -7.88 -13.64
C HIS A 129 -18.89 -8.59 -12.92
N ILE A 130 -18.37 -7.98 -11.86
CA ILE A 130 -17.31 -8.55 -11.03
C ILE A 130 -17.83 -8.71 -9.60
N GLY A 131 -17.67 -9.88 -9.03
CA GLY A 131 -17.97 -10.07 -7.62
C GLY A 131 -17.16 -9.12 -6.75
N HIS A 132 -17.84 -8.30 -5.96
CA HIS A 132 -17.18 -7.32 -5.08
C HIS A 132 -16.59 -7.95 -3.81
N GLU A 133 -16.98 -9.18 -3.50
CA GLU A 133 -16.73 -9.85 -2.23
C GLU A 133 -15.24 -10.06 -1.93
N GLY A 134 -14.43 -10.23 -2.96
CA GLY A 134 -12.98 -10.41 -2.83
C GLY A 134 -12.15 -9.13 -2.93
N PHE A 135 -12.75 -7.95 -3.16
CA PHE A 135 -12.01 -6.71 -3.37
C PHE A 135 -12.01 -5.82 -2.14
N ILE A 136 -10.81 -5.32 -1.81
CA ILE A 136 -10.63 -4.32 -0.78
C ILE A 136 -10.64 -2.96 -1.46
N SER A 137 -11.68 -2.16 -1.17
CA SER A 137 -11.77 -0.76 -1.58
C SER A 137 -11.02 0.15 -0.61
N ILE A 138 -10.79 1.41 -0.99
CA ILE A 138 -10.16 2.41 -0.12
C ILE A 138 -10.86 2.48 1.25
N PRO A 139 -12.20 2.67 1.36
CA PRO A 139 -12.87 2.73 2.66
C PRO A 139 -12.75 1.42 3.46
N LYS A 140 -12.87 0.27 2.80
CA LYS A 140 -12.67 -1.02 3.47
C LYS A 140 -11.25 -1.20 4.01
N ALA A 141 -10.24 -0.71 3.28
CA ALA A 141 -8.85 -0.74 3.72
C ALA A 141 -8.63 0.15 4.95
N LEU A 142 -9.14 1.36 4.94
CA LEU A 142 -9.04 2.30 6.07
C LEU A 142 -9.73 1.74 7.31
N LYS A 143 -10.96 1.25 7.18
CA LYS A 143 -11.71 0.65 8.30
C LYS A 143 -11.10 -0.65 8.83
N LYS A 144 -10.30 -1.33 8.02
CA LYS A 144 -9.52 -2.50 8.48
C LYS A 144 -8.35 -2.08 9.38
N ILE A 145 -7.77 -0.90 9.15
CA ILE A 145 -6.70 -0.33 9.97
C ILE A 145 -7.28 0.25 11.26
N ASN A 146 -8.33 1.05 11.14
CA ASN A 146 -9.03 1.64 12.27
C ASN A 146 -10.53 1.73 11.95
N LYS A 147 -11.36 1.07 12.74
CA LYS A 147 -12.82 0.99 12.54
C LYS A 147 -13.52 2.34 12.74
N GLU A 148 -12.88 3.29 13.41
CA GLU A 148 -13.43 4.64 13.66
C GLU A 148 -13.37 5.55 12.42
N TYR A 149 -12.70 5.14 11.34
CA TYR A 149 -12.72 5.93 10.10
C TYR A 149 -14.13 6.09 9.55
N ARG A 150 -14.53 7.34 9.40
CA ARG A 150 -15.70 7.73 8.58
C ARG A 150 -15.20 8.03 7.18
N THR A 151 -15.92 7.55 6.18
CA THR A 151 -15.51 7.61 4.78
C THR A 151 -16.62 8.16 3.92
N ALA A 152 -16.28 9.10 3.03
CA ALA A 152 -17.25 9.74 2.14
C ALA A 152 -16.70 9.82 0.71
N HIS A 153 -17.57 9.77 -0.28
CA HIS A 153 -17.28 10.02 -1.68
C HIS A 153 -18.24 11.04 -2.25
N PHE A 154 -17.72 12.11 -2.80
CA PHE A 154 -18.48 13.16 -3.42
C PHE A 154 -18.02 13.39 -4.87
N GLY A 155 -18.96 13.76 -5.74
CA GLY A 155 -18.72 14.00 -7.15
C GLY A 155 -18.82 12.73 -8.00
N LYS A 156 -18.23 12.79 -9.19
CA LYS A 156 -18.35 11.74 -10.20
C LYS A 156 -17.86 10.38 -9.72
N TRP A 157 -18.76 9.43 -9.58
CA TRP A 157 -18.46 8.03 -9.26
C TRP A 157 -18.07 7.22 -10.50
N GLY A 158 -18.97 7.12 -11.48
CA GLY A 158 -18.70 6.52 -12.79
C GLY A 158 -18.37 5.03 -12.78
N MET A 159 -18.74 4.28 -11.75
CA MET A 159 -18.41 2.87 -11.60
C MET A 159 -19.62 1.93 -11.47
N GLY A 160 -20.82 2.42 -11.68
CA GLY A 160 -22.04 1.63 -11.58
C GLY A 160 -22.64 1.62 -10.18
N SER A 161 -22.51 0.54 -9.43
CA SER A 161 -23.13 0.39 -8.11
C SER A 161 -22.84 1.53 -7.14
N ASN A 162 -23.77 1.78 -6.22
CA ASN A 162 -23.65 2.85 -5.23
C ASN A 162 -22.37 2.74 -4.41
N PRO A 163 -21.66 3.85 -4.11
CA PRO A 163 -20.45 3.86 -3.31
C PRO A 163 -20.56 3.15 -1.95
N SER A 164 -21.75 3.13 -1.35
CA SER A 164 -22.00 2.42 -0.08
C SER A 164 -21.68 0.92 -0.14
N VAL A 165 -21.88 0.29 -1.31
CA VAL A 165 -21.54 -1.12 -1.55
C VAL A 165 -20.03 -1.37 -1.37
N PHE A 166 -19.23 -0.35 -1.61
CA PHE A 166 -17.78 -0.38 -1.45
C PHE A 166 -17.29 0.05 -0.07
N GLY A 167 -18.23 0.38 0.84
CA GLY A 167 -17.94 0.66 2.24
C GLY A 167 -17.84 2.13 2.60
N TYR A 168 -18.23 3.04 1.70
CA TYR A 168 -18.41 4.45 2.02
C TYR A 168 -19.62 4.64 2.94
N ASP A 169 -19.47 5.50 3.95
CA ASP A 169 -20.55 5.83 4.90
C ASP A 169 -21.47 6.88 4.31
N GLU A 170 -20.93 7.80 3.51
CA GLU A 170 -21.65 8.89 2.87
C GLU A 170 -21.26 9.03 1.40
N SER A 171 -22.19 9.44 0.53
CA SER A 171 -21.90 9.70 -0.89
C SER A 171 -23.03 10.44 -1.59
N ASP A 172 -22.72 11.04 -2.74
CA ASP A 172 -23.70 11.61 -3.69
C ASP A 172 -24.48 10.53 -4.46
N GLY A 173 -24.18 9.26 -4.22
CA GLY A 173 -24.76 8.15 -4.96
C GLY A 173 -24.01 7.79 -6.25
N PRO A 174 -24.62 6.97 -7.11
CA PRO A 174 -24.02 6.49 -8.36
C PRO A 174 -24.11 7.57 -9.46
N THR A 175 -23.27 8.58 -9.37
CA THR A 175 -23.16 9.69 -10.32
C THR A 175 -22.30 9.34 -11.53
#